data_f06d53c2d81fe8fa6175dba9779ce3da
#
_entry.id   f06d53c2d81fe8fa6175dba9779ce3da
#
_cell.length_a   1.000
_cell.length_b   1.000
_cell.length_c   1.000
_cell.angle_alpha   90.00
_cell.angle_beta   90.00
_cell.angle_gamma   90.00
#
_symmetry.space_group_name_H-M   'P 1'
#
loop_
_entity.id
_entity.type
_entity.pdbx_description
1 polymer ?
#
loop_
_entity_poly.entity_id
_entity_poly.type
_entity_poly.pdbx_seq_one_letter_code
_entity_poly.pdbx_strand_id
1 'polypeptide(L)'
;MTERGDERPVSGQAADTAWVVFAWSWALSVELGMVSRAMATTPMRMVVTLCALLVLLFPKKPALLFVLSAAWCVHITVDSYKHVFVHHWLVTLGSWVILLAVGVGFRRDPAAWRERALRGLRVAGPAVATIGLFAAGFSKLNTGFLDPATSCAGTLYQWQREYFPWSLLPSGSWTVVVAIGFTLTSELLGPVLVWTPRTRRLGMMLMMGFFLAIGTNAQARLYEFSGPFIALFSPLLDWGPLVARVDSWRARLPRWAPAAGIVLIVGLAIAGDAPGGMRDVKMVGARVVYVVAVAAVVAAVVWGKDLPRLPRAPQLAWLVPLLGLAHESLAYVGLRTHRNFAMAANFMVNTEISDHVVVRSVPDLGINRLAVLETSSDEELNRRGRGGLPPWVLADEIARHPKLAVTYTYAGVETVVTEDTDHRQFARNPIAEHLVFMVQSLGPRPPGCGHTAPSARGR
;
A
#
# COMPACT_ATOMS: atom_id res chain seq x y z
N MET A 1 -11.86 -24.93 34.00
CA MET A 1 -11.86 -25.98 32.95
C MET A 1 -11.25 -25.38 31.69
N THR A 2 -9.96 -25.62 31.51
CA THR A 2 -9.21 -25.15 30.34
C THR A 2 -9.29 -26.27 29.29
N GLU A 3 -10.22 -26.17 28.35
CA GLU A 3 -10.14 -26.94 27.11
C GLU A 3 -8.82 -26.52 26.40
N ARG A 4 -7.80 -27.34 26.55
CA ARG A 4 -6.68 -27.37 25.62
C ARG A 4 -7.26 -27.81 24.27
N GLY A 5 -7.70 -26.83 23.48
CA GLY A 5 -8.11 -27.06 22.12
C GLY A 5 -6.97 -27.76 21.39
N ASP A 6 -7.25 -28.92 20.90
CA ASP A 6 -6.37 -29.83 20.17
C ASP A 6 -5.92 -29.12 18.85
N GLU A 7 -4.88 -28.27 18.96
CA GLU A 7 -4.24 -27.67 17.78
C GLU A 7 -3.48 -28.81 17.08
N ARG A 8 -4.16 -29.52 16.17
CA ARG A 8 -3.47 -30.49 15.31
C ARG A 8 -2.32 -29.78 14.61
N PRO A 9 -1.10 -30.28 14.74
CA PRO A 9 0.05 -29.70 14.05
C PRO A 9 -0.23 -29.73 12.53
N VAL A 10 -0.07 -28.59 11.88
CA VAL A 10 -0.14 -28.52 10.40
C VAL A 10 0.94 -29.46 9.88
N SER A 11 0.59 -30.38 8.98
CA SER A 11 1.57 -31.29 8.42
C SER A 11 2.73 -30.48 7.82
N GLY A 12 3.98 -30.93 7.98
CA GLY A 12 5.17 -30.21 7.52
C GLY A 12 5.08 -29.80 6.03
N GLN A 13 4.45 -30.64 5.21
CA GLN A 13 4.23 -30.35 3.77
C GLN A 13 3.25 -29.17 3.56
N ALA A 14 2.18 -29.07 4.33
CA ALA A 14 1.23 -27.96 4.21
C ALA A 14 1.87 -26.62 4.68
N ALA A 15 2.72 -26.67 5.71
CA ALA A 15 3.48 -25.51 6.16
C ALA A 15 4.50 -25.05 5.11
N ASP A 16 5.19 -25.98 4.47
CA ASP A 16 6.15 -25.69 3.40
C ASP A 16 5.45 -25.06 2.18
N THR A 17 4.29 -25.58 1.79
CA THR A 17 3.49 -25.01 0.70
C THR A 17 3.03 -23.60 1.00
N ALA A 18 2.45 -23.37 2.18
CA ALA A 18 1.99 -22.04 2.59
C ALA A 18 3.14 -21.02 2.66
N TRP A 19 4.32 -21.46 3.12
CA TRP A 19 5.51 -20.64 3.15
C TRP A 19 5.97 -20.23 1.74
N VAL A 20 6.06 -21.18 0.83
CA VAL A 20 6.51 -20.95 -0.56
C VAL A 20 5.57 -19.97 -1.26
N VAL A 21 4.25 -20.17 -1.13
CA VAL A 21 3.27 -19.28 -1.74
C VAL A 21 3.34 -17.88 -1.13
N PHE A 22 3.47 -17.77 0.17
CA PHE A 22 3.66 -16.46 0.82
C PHE A 22 4.92 -15.75 0.30
N ALA A 23 6.06 -16.45 0.27
CA ALA A 23 7.32 -15.88 -0.20
C ALA A 23 7.24 -15.40 -1.65
N TRP A 24 6.62 -16.19 -2.54
CA TRP A 24 6.36 -15.78 -3.92
C TRP A 24 5.42 -14.59 -4.01
N SER A 25 4.30 -14.63 -3.31
CA SER A 25 3.33 -13.52 -3.32
C SER A 25 3.94 -12.21 -2.83
N TRP A 26 4.77 -12.29 -1.78
CA TRP A 26 5.47 -11.13 -1.25
C TRP A 26 6.51 -10.58 -2.24
N ALA A 27 7.40 -11.42 -2.73
CA ALA A 27 8.41 -11.02 -3.69
C ALA A 27 7.81 -10.45 -4.98
N LEU A 28 6.74 -11.08 -5.48
CA LEU A 28 6.01 -10.60 -6.65
C LEU A 28 5.34 -9.24 -6.39
N SER A 29 4.77 -9.03 -5.20
CA SER A 29 4.15 -7.74 -4.87
C SER A 29 5.17 -6.60 -4.80
N VAL A 30 6.36 -6.86 -4.24
CA VAL A 30 7.47 -5.91 -4.21
C VAL A 30 7.97 -5.62 -5.63
N GLU A 31 8.14 -6.66 -6.45
CA GLU A 31 8.61 -6.52 -7.82
C GLU A 31 7.62 -5.77 -8.71
N LEU A 32 6.32 -6.03 -8.60
CA LEU A 32 5.29 -5.26 -9.30
C LEU A 32 5.35 -3.77 -8.93
N GLY A 33 5.65 -3.44 -7.67
CA GLY A 33 5.88 -2.08 -7.23
C GLY A 33 7.13 -1.44 -7.83
N MET A 34 8.20 -2.22 -8.04
CA MET A 34 9.43 -1.74 -8.69
C MET A 34 9.26 -1.59 -10.20
N VAL A 35 8.61 -2.55 -10.86
CA VAL A 35 8.36 -2.56 -12.32
C VAL A 35 7.52 -1.36 -12.76
N SER A 36 6.58 -0.90 -11.96
CA SER A 36 5.76 0.27 -12.29
C SER A 36 6.54 1.58 -12.36
N ARG A 37 7.73 1.59 -11.80
CA ARG A 37 8.66 2.73 -11.80
C ARG A 37 9.89 2.37 -12.61
N ALA A 38 10.60 3.36 -13.12
CA ALA A 38 11.86 3.10 -13.80
C ALA A 38 12.81 2.33 -12.87
N MET A 39 13.05 1.05 -13.18
CA MET A 39 13.83 0.14 -12.33
C MET A 39 15.28 0.57 -12.14
N ALA A 40 15.84 1.23 -13.14
CA ALA A 40 17.28 1.52 -13.24
C ALA A 40 17.69 2.85 -12.60
N THR A 41 16.83 3.54 -11.84
CA THR A 41 17.13 4.92 -11.42
C THR A 41 17.99 5.01 -10.17
N THR A 42 18.04 3.99 -9.31
CA THR A 42 18.91 4.01 -8.13
C THR A 42 19.50 2.62 -7.83
N PRO A 43 20.74 2.55 -7.28
CA PRO A 43 21.37 1.29 -6.90
C PRO A 43 20.53 0.48 -5.92
N MET A 44 19.85 1.13 -4.96
CA MET A 44 19.01 0.43 -3.98
C MET A 44 17.79 -0.24 -4.60
N ARG A 45 17.18 0.33 -5.62
CA ARG A 45 16.08 -0.34 -6.36
C ARG A 45 16.58 -1.60 -7.06
N MET A 46 17.76 -1.54 -7.65
CA MET A 46 18.39 -2.74 -8.25
C MET A 46 18.63 -3.83 -7.19
N VAL A 47 19.09 -3.46 -5.99
CA VAL A 47 19.27 -4.42 -4.88
C VAL A 47 17.94 -5.04 -4.48
N VAL A 48 16.88 -4.25 -4.30
CA VAL A 48 15.55 -4.75 -3.94
C VAL A 48 15.01 -5.71 -5.02
N THR A 49 15.09 -5.31 -6.30
CA THR A 49 14.70 -6.15 -7.44
C THR A 49 15.48 -7.47 -7.44
N LEU A 50 16.81 -7.43 -7.30
CA LEU A 50 17.63 -8.64 -7.24
C LEU A 50 17.23 -9.56 -6.08
N CYS A 51 17.01 -8.99 -4.89
CA CYS A 51 16.53 -9.75 -3.73
C CYS A 51 15.15 -10.39 -3.99
N ALA A 52 14.22 -9.66 -4.64
CA ALA A 52 12.92 -10.21 -5.00
C ALA A 52 13.03 -11.37 -5.99
N LEU A 53 13.86 -11.23 -7.03
CA LEU A 53 14.15 -12.31 -7.98
C LEU A 53 14.78 -13.54 -7.30
N LEU A 54 15.71 -13.34 -6.37
CA LEU A 54 16.30 -14.44 -5.61
C LEU A 54 15.26 -15.16 -4.75
N VAL A 55 14.30 -14.44 -4.15
CA VAL A 55 13.19 -15.08 -3.42
C VAL A 55 12.28 -15.86 -4.38
N LEU A 56 11.98 -15.33 -5.57
CA LEU A 56 11.19 -16.05 -6.58
C LEU A 56 11.87 -17.33 -7.03
N LEU A 57 13.20 -17.34 -7.18
CA LEU A 57 13.99 -18.51 -7.57
C LEU A 57 14.16 -19.52 -6.41
N PHE A 58 14.32 -19.04 -5.19
CA PHE A 58 14.63 -19.84 -4.01
C PHE A 58 13.66 -19.57 -2.84
N PRO A 59 12.33 -19.74 -2.99
CA PRO A 59 11.34 -19.32 -2.01
C PRO A 59 11.44 -20.08 -0.67
N LYS A 60 12.08 -21.26 -0.68
CA LYS A 60 12.30 -22.07 0.54
C LYS A 60 13.39 -21.51 1.45
N LYS A 61 14.15 -20.49 1.03
CA LYS A 61 15.25 -19.92 1.78
C LYS A 61 14.78 -18.69 2.59
N PRO A 62 14.58 -18.79 3.92
CA PRO A 62 14.04 -17.70 4.73
C PRO A 62 14.97 -16.49 4.78
N ALA A 63 16.29 -16.72 4.73
CA ALA A 63 17.25 -15.64 4.72
C ALA A 63 17.07 -14.69 3.53
N LEU A 64 16.65 -15.19 2.36
CA LEU A 64 16.39 -14.34 1.20
C LEU A 64 15.17 -13.45 1.41
N LEU A 65 14.10 -13.97 2.02
CA LEU A 65 12.92 -13.18 2.33
C LEU A 65 13.23 -12.14 3.43
N PHE A 66 14.05 -12.50 4.41
CA PHE A 66 14.55 -11.56 5.42
C PHE A 66 15.37 -10.44 4.79
N VAL A 67 16.33 -10.79 3.89
CA VAL A 67 17.18 -9.82 3.20
C VAL A 67 16.35 -8.91 2.28
N LEU A 68 15.38 -9.45 1.54
CA LEU A 68 14.46 -8.64 0.73
C LEU A 68 13.73 -7.60 1.60
N SER A 69 13.18 -8.05 2.74
CA SER A 69 12.44 -7.15 3.63
C SER A 69 13.35 -6.09 4.27
N ALA A 70 14.57 -6.44 4.62
CA ALA A 70 15.58 -5.49 5.12
C ALA A 70 16.01 -4.49 4.04
N ALA A 71 16.28 -4.98 2.81
CA ALA A 71 16.65 -4.14 1.67
C ALA A 71 15.52 -3.14 1.33
N TRP A 72 14.25 -3.58 1.39
CA TRP A 72 13.10 -2.68 1.24
C TRP A 72 13.10 -1.57 2.29
N CYS A 73 13.29 -1.91 3.58
CA CYS A 73 13.31 -0.91 4.65
C CYS A 73 14.44 0.10 4.46
N VAL A 74 15.62 -0.34 4.04
CA VAL A 74 16.75 0.55 3.71
C VAL A 74 16.40 1.42 2.50
N HIS A 75 15.86 0.84 1.42
CA HIS A 75 15.45 1.59 0.24
C HIS A 75 14.46 2.71 0.58
N ILE A 76 13.43 2.43 1.38
CA ILE A 76 12.46 3.45 1.78
C ILE A 76 13.12 4.54 2.61
N THR A 77 14.07 4.22 3.47
CA THR A 77 14.72 5.19 4.33
C THR A 77 15.73 6.07 3.58
N VAL A 78 16.47 5.49 2.64
CA VAL A 78 17.58 6.19 1.95
C VAL A 78 17.12 6.87 0.66
N ASP A 79 16.45 6.11 -0.22
CA ASP A 79 16.15 6.58 -1.59
C ASP A 79 14.78 7.23 -1.74
N SER A 80 13.82 6.78 -0.93
CA SER A 80 12.41 7.07 -1.18
C SER A 80 11.73 7.85 -0.08
N TYR A 81 12.45 8.27 0.97
CA TYR A 81 11.83 8.96 2.10
C TYR A 81 11.03 10.21 1.68
N LYS A 82 11.47 10.92 0.63
CA LYS A 82 10.75 12.09 0.07
C LYS A 82 9.51 11.71 -0.76
N HIS A 83 9.46 10.48 -1.25
CA HIS A 83 8.43 10.00 -2.20
C HIS A 83 7.71 8.74 -1.72
N VAL A 84 7.60 8.55 -0.40
CA VAL A 84 6.88 7.39 0.17
C VAL A 84 5.39 7.55 -0.12
N PHE A 85 4.86 6.66 -0.96
CA PHE A 85 3.42 6.54 -1.18
C PHE A 85 2.78 5.62 -0.14
N VAL A 86 1.48 5.66 -0.04
CA VAL A 86 0.68 4.84 0.89
C VAL A 86 1.02 3.35 0.80
N HIS A 87 1.14 2.81 -0.41
CA HIS A 87 1.46 1.39 -0.62
C HIS A 87 2.89 1.03 -0.19
N HIS A 88 3.86 1.95 -0.27
CA HIS A 88 5.21 1.74 0.26
C HIS A 88 5.18 1.54 1.78
N TRP A 89 4.29 2.26 2.46
CA TRP A 89 4.13 2.12 3.89
C TRP A 89 3.58 0.74 4.25
N LEU A 90 2.61 0.24 3.48
CA LEU A 90 2.10 -1.12 3.64
C LEU A 90 3.21 -2.18 3.45
N VAL A 91 4.03 -2.03 2.40
CA VAL A 91 5.17 -2.94 2.17
C VAL A 91 6.19 -2.82 3.31
N THR A 92 6.39 -1.63 3.88
CA THR A 92 7.29 -1.42 5.02
C THR A 92 6.76 -2.14 6.28
N LEU A 93 5.48 -1.95 6.61
CA LEU A 93 4.85 -2.65 7.73
C LEU A 93 4.88 -4.18 7.53
N GLY A 94 4.56 -4.65 6.33
CA GLY A 94 4.66 -6.07 5.98
C GLY A 94 6.09 -6.59 6.08
N SER A 95 7.09 -5.80 5.68
CA SER A 95 8.50 -6.14 5.84
C SER A 95 8.89 -6.26 7.32
N TRP A 96 8.42 -5.37 8.19
CA TRP A 96 8.64 -5.48 9.64
C TRP A 96 8.00 -6.74 10.22
N VAL A 97 6.78 -7.09 9.77
CA VAL A 97 6.14 -8.36 10.17
C VAL A 97 7.02 -9.55 9.78
N ILE A 98 7.56 -9.56 8.57
CA ILE A 98 8.43 -10.65 8.08
C ILE A 98 9.73 -10.70 8.88
N LEU A 99 10.40 -9.57 9.08
CA LEU A 99 11.63 -9.49 9.84
C LEU A 99 11.45 -10.03 11.26
N LEU A 100 10.36 -9.65 11.94
CA LEU A 100 10.04 -10.15 13.28
C LEU A 100 9.67 -11.64 13.26
N ALA A 101 8.80 -12.08 12.35
CA ALA A 101 8.34 -13.46 12.28
C ALA A 101 9.48 -14.44 11.97
N VAL A 102 10.32 -14.11 10.99
CA VAL A 102 11.48 -14.92 10.60
C VAL A 102 12.56 -14.87 11.68
N GLY A 103 12.91 -13.67 12.18
CA GLY A 103 13.96 -13.49 13.17
C GLY A 103 13.64 -14.20 14.50
N VAL A 104 12.42 -14.07 15.00
CA VAL A 104 11.99 -14.75 16.24
C VAL A 104 11.82 -16.26 16.00
N GLY A 105 11.28 -16.67 14.86
CA GLY A 105 11.13 -18.08 14.50
C GLY A 105 12.47 -18.80 14.48
N PHE A 106 13.48 -18.20 13.83
CA PHE A 106 14.80 -18.79 13.68
C PHE A 106 15.58 -18.90 15.00
N ARG A 107 15.54 -17.85 15.84
CA ARG A 107 16.26 -17.84 17.13
C ARG A 107 15.77 -18.90 18.12
N ARG A 108 14.47 -19.19 18.12
CA ARG A 108 13.89 -20.10 19.12
C ARG A 108 14.05 -21.58 18.79
N ASP A 109 14.01 -21.94 17.52
CA ASP A 109 14.15 -23.33 17.08
C ASP A 109 14.42 -23.37 15.57
N PRO A 110 15.68 -23.57 15.17
CA PRO A 110 16.04 -23.66 13.75
C PRO A 110 15.39 -24.81 13.00
N ALA A 111 14.91 -25.86 13.69
CA ALA A 111 14.24 -26.98 13.02
C ALA A 111 12.79 -26.70 12.69
N ALA A 112 12.06 -25.98 13.57
CA ALA A 112 10.64 -25.64 13.40
C ALA A 112 10.41 -24.17 13.04
N TRP A 113 11.41 -23.45 12.55
CA TRP A 113 11.34 -22.01 12.33
C TRP A 113 10.22 -21.60 11.34
N ARG A 114 9.99 -22.42 10.27
CA ARG A 114 8.95 -22.12 9.26
C ARG A 114 7.56 -22.10 9.86
N GLU A 115 7.22 -23.12 10.63
CA GLU A 115 5.91 -23.21 11.28
C GLU A 115 5.69 -22.04 12.23
N ARG A 116 6.73 -21.65 12.99
CA ARG A 116 6.65 -20.50 13.90
C ARG A 116 6.53 -19.19 13.18
N ALA A 117 7.33 -18.98 12.12
CA ALA A 117 7.23 -17.80 11.28
C ALA A 117 5.84 -17.68 10.64
N LEU A 118 5.33 -18.78 10.07
CA LEU A 118 3.96 -18.83 9.52
C LEU A 118 2.91 -18.57 10.58
N ARG A 119 3.08 -19.02 11.80
CA ARG A 119 2.15 -18.75 12.92
C ARG A 119 2.08 -17.25 13.20
N GLY A 120 3.21 -16.57 13.26
CA GLY A 120 3.28 -15.10 13.37
C GLY A 120 2.67 -14.38 12.17
N LEU A 121 3.03 -14.80 10.97
CA LEU A 121 2.55 -14.23 9.71
C LEU A 121 1.03 -14.39 9.53
N ARG A 122 0.43 -15.52 9.93
CA ARG A 122 -1.03 -15.76 9.87
C ARG A 122 -1.85 -14.79 10.71
N VAL A 123 -1.25 -14.15 11.68
CA VAL A 123 -1.94 -13.15 12.51
C VAL A 123 -1.48 -11.74 12.17
N ALA A 124 -0.18 -11.47 12.20
CA ALA A 124 0.34 -10.12 12.00
C ALA A 124 0.14 -9.59 10.58
N GLY A 125 0.33 -10.43 9.56
CA GLY A 125 0.13 -10.05 8.16
C GLY A 125 -1.30 -9.61 7.88
N PRO A 126 -2.31 -10.49 8.11
CA PRO A 126 -3.71 -10.10 7.95
C PRO A 126 -4.14 -8.93 8.85
N ALA A 127 -3.56 -8.78 10.06
CA ALA A 127 -3.88 -7.65 10.93
C ALA A 127 -3.40 -6.33 10.34
N VAL A 128 -2.16 -6.26 9.83
CA VAL A 128 -1.64 -5.09 9.11
C VAL A 128 -2.49 -4.79 7.87
N ALA A 129 -2.83 -5.82 7.09
CA ALA A 129 -3.66 -5.65 5.91
C ALA A 129 -5.08 -5.16 6.27
N THR A 130 -5.67 -5.71 7.34
CA THR A 130 -6.99 -5.27 7.83
C THR A 130 -6.95 -3.81 8.26
N ILE A 131 -5.95 -3.40 9.05
CA ILE A 131 -5.79 -2.02 9.49
C ILE A 131 -5.63 -1.09 8.28
N GLY A 132 -4.80 -1.45 7.31
CA GLY A 132 -4.58 -0.66 6.11
C GLY A 132 -5.84 -0.47 5.27
N LEU A 133 -6.58 -1.56 5.00
CA LEU A 133 -7.83 -1.48 4.23
C LEU A 133 -8.93 -0.75 5.00
N PHE A 134 -9.09 -1.06 6.29
CA PHE A 134 -10.08 -0.40 7.11
C PHE A 134 -9.81 1.11 7.21
N ALA A 135 -8.55 1.51 7.41
CA ALA A 135 -8.16 2.92 7.42
C ALA A 135 -8.44 3.59 6.06
N ALA A 136 -8.16 2.89 4.93
CA ALA A 136 -8.47 3.37 3.60
C ALA A 136 -9.98 3.58 3.39
N GLY A 137 -10.80 2.63 3.81
CA GLY A 137 -12.26 2.74 3.74
C GLY A 137 -12.81 3.78 4.71
N PHE A 138 -12.29 3.83 5.95
CA PHE A 138 -12.73 4.78 6.94
C PHE A 138 -12.45 6.24 6.51
N SER A 139 -11.28 6.51 5.94
CA SER A 139 -10.95 7.83 5.40
C SER A 139 -11.86 8.28 4.25
N LYS A 140 -12.52 7.34 3.57
CA LYS A 140 -13.50 7.60 2.50
C LYS A 140 -14.91 7.93 3.01
N LEU A 141 -15.16 7.81 4.31
CA LEU A 141 -16.40 8.28 4.94
C LEU A 141 -16.38 9.81 5.08
N ASN A 142 -16.27 10.50 3.97
CA ASN A 142 -16.26 11.96 3.89
C ASN A 142 -17.19 12.45 2.77
N THR A 143 -17.62 13.70 2.85
CA THR A 143 -18.59 14.28 1.92
C THR A 143 -18.07 14.29 0.49
N GLY A 144 -16.78 14.56 0.28
CA GLY A 144 -16.18 14.60 -1.06
C GLY A 144 -16.10 13.23 -1.74
N PHE A 145 -15.90 12.14 -0.99
CA PHE A 145 -15.90 10.80 -1.55
C PHE A 145 -17.32 10.24 -1.74
N LEU A 146 -18.24 10.58 -0.85
CA LEU A 146 -19.63 10.12 -0.89
C LEU A 146 -20.47 10.83 -1.97
N ASP A 147 -20.06 12.03 -2.38
CA ASP A 147 -20.72 12.75 -3.47
C ASP A 147 -20.30 12.17 -4.83
N PRO A 148 -21.25 11.63 -5.62
CA PRO A 148 -20.95 11.07 -6.94
C PRO A 148 -20.29 12.07 -7.91
N ALA A 149 -20.51 13.37 -7.74
CA ALA A 149 -19.94 14.40 -8.62
C ALA A 149 -18.44 14.61 -8.37
N THR A 150 -17.96 14.37 -7.15
CA THR A 150 -16.58 14.64 -6.74
C THR A 150 -15.79 13.37 -6.34
N SER A 151 -16.48 12.22 -6.29
CA SER A 151 -15.89 10.96 -5.80
C SER A 151 -14.73 10.45 -6.65
N CYS A 152 -13.63 10.12 -5.99
CA CYS A 152 -12.54 9.38 -6.61
C CYS A 152 -12.97 8.02 -7.17
N ALA A 153 -13.96 7.36 -6.58
CA ALA A 153 -14.48 6.11 -7.11
C ALA A 153 -15.06 6.29 -8.53
N GLY A 154 -15.73 7.41 -8.77
CA GLY A 154 -16.26 7.77 -10.10
C GLY A 154 -15.15 7.95 -11.13
N THR A 155 -14.11 8.70 -10.78
CA THR A 155 -12.95 8.93 -11.65
C THR A 155 -12.22 7.61 -11.98
N LEU A 156 -11.98 6.76 -10.98
CA LEU A 156 -11.33 5.46 -11.18
C LEU A 156 -12.20 4.53 -12.05
N TYR A 157 -13.52 4.57 -11.87
CA TYR A 157 -14.46 3.80 -12.67
C TYR A 157 -14.47 4.27 -14.14
N GLN A 158 -14.46 5.59 -14.38
CA GLN A 158 -14.37 6.14 -15.73
C GLN A 158 -13.08 5.72 -16.43
N TRP A 159 -11.93 5.81 -15.75
CA TRP A 159 -10.66 5.33 -16.31
C TRP A 159 -10.68 3.82 -16.60
N GLN A 160 -11.31 3.02 -15.75
CA GLN A 160 -11.45 1.58 -16.00
C GLN A 160 -12.28 1.34 -17.28
N ARG A 161 -13.36 2.08 -17.45
CA ARG A 161 -14.25 1.96 -18.60
C ARG A 161 -13.59 2.39 -19.90
N GLU A 162 -12.80 3.46 -19.90
CA GLU A 162 -12.08 3.97 -21.08
C GLU A 162 -11.04 2.98 -21.61
N TYR A 163 -10.39 2.25 -20.68
CA TYR A 163 -9.28 1.34 -21.02
C TYR A 163 -9.69 -0.13 -21.06
N PHE A 164 -10.92 -0.46 -20.76
CA PHE A 164 -11.39 -1.84 -20.87
C PHE A 164 -11.81 -2.12 -22.32
N PRO A 165 -11.20 -3.14 -22.98
CA PRO A 165 -11.27 -3.26 -24.45
C PRO A 165 -12.68 -3.48 -25.03
N TRP A 166 -13.67 -3.74 -24.18
CA TRP A 166 -15.00 -4.12 -24.68
C TRP A 166 -16.14 -3.18 -24.32
N SER A 167 -15.87 -2.06 -23.70
CA SER A 167 -16.92 -1.11 -23.26
C SER A 167 -18.09 -1.79 -22.51
N LEU A 168 -17.82 -2.97 -21.90
CA LEU A 168 -18.82 -3.79 -21.24
C LEU A 168 -19.29 -3.19 -19.90
N LEU A 169 -18.51 -2.25 -19.37
CA LEU A 169 -18.86 -1.58 -18.15
C LEU A 169 -19.96 -0.56 -18.43
N PRO A 170 -21.09 -0.61 -17.72
CA PRO A 170 -22.23 0.25 -17.98
C PRO A 170 -21.87 1.73 -17.78
N SER A 171 -22.65 2.62 -18.40
CA SER A 171 -22.54 4.07 -18.24
C SER A 171 -23.80 4.60 -17.55
N GLY A 172 -23.63 5.62 -16.72
CA GLY A 172 -24.73 6.27 -16.04
C GLY A 172 -24.34 6.75 -14.65
N SER A 173 -25.06 7.71 -14.11
CA SER A 173 -24.78 8.27 -12.77
C SER A 173 -24.86 7.23 -11.66
N TRP A 174 -25.74 6.25 -11.77
CA TRP A 174 -25.89 5.15 -10.81
C TRP A 174 -24.64 4.29 -10.68
N THR A 175 -23.80 4.18 -11.74
CA THR A 175 -22.58 3.36 -11.72
C THR A 175 -21.55 3.92 -10.76
N VAL A 176 -21.48 5.24 -10.60
CA VAL A 176 -20.61 5.89 -9.62
C VAL A 176 -21.07 5.57 -8.20
N VAL A 177 -22.38 5.59 -7.94
CA VAL A 177 -22.94 5.22 -6.62
C VAL A 177 -22.59 3.76 -6.30
N VAL A 178 -22.71 2.85 -7.27
CA VAL A 178 -22.32 1.45 -7.11
C VAL A 178 -20.81 1.32 -6.85
N ALA A 179 -19.96 2.08 -7.57
CA ALA A 179 -18.52 2.07 -7.36
C ALA A 179 -18.14 2.58 -5.96
N ILE A 180 -18.79 3.63 -5.46
CA ILE A 180 -18.63 4.13 -4.07
C ILE A 180 -19.02 3.03 -3.09
N GLY A 181 -20.22 2.47 -3.21
CA GLY A 181 -20.73 1.41 -2.32
C GLY A 181 -19.84 0.16 -2.33
N PHE A 182 -19.41 -0.29 -3.51
CA PHE A 182 -18.51 -1.42 -3.67
C PHE A 182 -17.15 -1.17 -3.01
N THR A 183 -16.57 0.03 -3.19
CA THR A 183 -15.30 0.41 -2.56
C THR A 183 -15.41 0.39 -1.04
N LEU A 184 -16.41 1.07 -0.48
CA LEU A 184 -16.61 1.12 0.97
C LEU A 184 -16.89 -0.27 1.57
N THR A 185 -17.75 -1.05 0.92
CA THR A 185 -18.04 -2.42 1.38
C THR A 185 -16.78 -3.28 1.36
N SER A 186 -15.98 -3.19 0.32
CA SER A 186 -14.75 -3.99 0.17
C SER A 186 -13.67 -3.59 1.17
N GLU A 187 -13.51 -2.29 1.44
CA GLU A 187 -12.46 -1.79 2.32
C GLU A 187 -12.85 -1.81 3.81
N LEU A 188 -14.13 -1.64 4.15
CA LEU A 188 -14.59 -1.66 5.54
C LEU A 188 -15.04 -3.05 5.99
N LEU A 189 -15.92 -3.68 5.21
CA LEU A 189 -16.52 -4.95 5.60
C LEU A 189 -15.66 -6.16 5.19
N GLY A 190 -15.05 -6.12 4.01
CA GLY A 190 -14.21 -7.21 3.50
C GLY A 190 -13.14 -7.67 4.49
N PRO A 191 -12.27 -6.78 5.00
CA PRO A 191 -11.23 -7.16 5.95
C PRO A 191 -11.77 -7.65 7.30
N VAL A 192 -12.91 -7.16 7.76
CA VAL A 192 -13.55 -7.63 9.00
C VAL A 192 -14.10 -9.06 8.84
N LEU A 193 -14.73 -9.35 7.71
CA LEU A 193 -15.27 -10.68 7.41
C LEU A 193 -14.20 -11.78 7.36
N VAL A 194 -12.96 -11.43 7.07
CA VAL A 194 -11.83 -12.39 7.00
C VAL A 194 -11.49 -12.99 8.37
N TRP A 195 -11.76 -12.28 9.46
CA TRP A 195 -11.41 -12.76 10.81
C TRP A 195 -12.34 -13.85 11.33
N THR A 196 -13.55 -13.93 10.80
CA THR A 196 -14.53 -14.95 11.22
C THR A 196 -14.48 -16.15 10.26
N PRO A 197 -14.25 -17.38 10.72
CA PRO A 197 -14.11 -18.56 9.84
C PRO A 197 -15.29 -18.76 8.90
N ARG A 198 -16.53 -18.46 9.35
CA ARG A 198 -17.76 -18.63 8.55
C ARG A 198 -17.87 -17.63 7.40
N THR A 199 -17.36 -16.42 7.56
CA THR A 199 -17.48 -15.32 6.58
C THR A 199 -16.18 -15.06 5.82
N ARG A 200 -15.08 -15.72 6.19
CA ARG A 200 -13.75 -15.49 5.63
C ARG A 200 -13.71 -15.61 4.10
N ARG A 201 -14.37 -16.65 3.57
CA ARG A 201 -14.44 -16.83 2.11
C ARG A 201 -15.12 -15.64 1.43
N LEU A 202 -16.24 -15.19 1.99
CA LEU A 202 -16.97 -14.04 1.45
C LEU A 202 -16.09 -12.77 1.52
N GLY A 203 -15.44 -12.51 2.66
CA GLY A 203 -14.51 -11.38 2.81
C GLY A 203 -13.37 -11.42 1.79
N MET A 204 -12.74 -12.59 1.62
CA MET A 204 -11.67 -12.77 0.64
C MET A 204 -12.18 -12.56 -0.80
N MET A 205 -13.33 -13.10 -1.18
CA MET A 205 -13.91 -12.93 -2.51
C MET A 205 -14.25 -11.46 -2.79
N LEU A 206 -14.83 -10.77 -1.81
CA LEU A 206 -15.14 -9.34 -1.92
C LEU A 206 -13.88 -8.50 -2.15
N MET A 207 -12.84 -8.74 -1.34
CA MET A 207 -11.56 -8.04 -1.49
C MET A 207 -10.86 -8.40 -2.81
N MET A 208 -10.86 -9.66 -3.22
CA MET A 208 -10.25 -10.05 -4.50
C MET A 208 -10.97 -9.43 -5.70
N GLY A 209 -12.30 -9.36 -5.67
CA GLY A 209 -13.09 -8.63 -6.68
C GLY A 209 -12.71 -7.15 -6.74
N PHE A 210 -12.59 -6.51 -5.57
CA PHE A 210 -12.15 -5.12 -5.48
C PHE A 210 -10.71 -4.94 -5.99
N PHE A 211 -9.77 -5.76 -5.54
CA PHE A 211 -8.38 -5.69 -6.00
C PHE A 211 -8.26 -5.94 -7.50
N LEU A 212 -9.02 -6.88 -8.05
CA LEU A 212 -9.07 -7.10 -9.49
C LEU A 212 -9.53 -5.84 -10.22
N ALA A 213 -10.62 -5.21 -9.75
CA ALA A 213 -11.16 -4.00 -10.36
C ALA A 213 -10.16 -2.84 -10.34
N ILE A 214 -9.55 -2.53 -9.18
CA ILE A 214 -8.62 -1.41 -9.07
C ILE A 214 -7.22 -1.72 -9.62
N GLY A 215 -6.75 -2.96 -9.49
CA GLY A 215 -5.41 -3.35 -9.93
C GLY A 215 -5.28 -3.47 -11.44
N THR A 216 -6.37 -3.74 -12.16
CA THR A 216 -6.38 -3.72 -13.63
C THR A 216 -6.52 -2.32 -14.22
N ASN A 217 -6.75 -1.29 -13.39
CA ASN A 217 -6.88 0.08 -13.83
C ASN A 217 -5.60 0.59 -14.49
N ALA A 218 -5.73 0.99 -15.76
CA ALA A 218 -4.60 1.34 -16.60
C ALA A 218 -3.84 2.59 -16.17
N GLN A 219 -4.57 3.57 -15.66
CA GLN A 219 -3.98 4.85 -15.26
C GLN A 219 -3.48 4.84 -13.81
N ALA A 220 -4.27 4.26 -12.91
CA ALA A 220 -3.98 4.33 -11.49
C ALA A 220 -2.89 3.35 -11.04
N ARG A 221 -2.57 2.30 -11.83
CA ARG A 221 -1.53 1.28 -11.54
C ARG A 221 -1.65 0.69 -10.13
N LEU A 222 -2.90 0.47 -9.66
CA LEU A 222 -3.17 0.10 -8.28
C LEU A 222 -2.83 -1.36 -7.93
N TYR A 223 -2.20 -2.12 -8.85
CA TYR A 223 -1.61 -3.42 -8.51
C TYR A 223 -0.45 -3.29 -7.51
N GLU A 224 0.25 -2.15 -7.47
CA GLU A 224 1.24 -1.84 -6.44
C GLU A 224 0.63 -1.75 -5.04
N PHE A 225 -0.61 -1.25 -4.97
CA PHE A 225 -1.37 -1.19 -3.73
C PHE A 225 -1.95 -2.56 -3.36
N SER A 226 -2.57 -3.25 -4.31
CA SER A 226 -3.30 -4.49 -4.09
C SER A 226 -2.40 -5.70 -3.81
N GLY A 227 -1.23 -5.75 -4.46
CA GLY A 227 -0.30 -6.88 -4.34
C GLY A 227 0.14 -7.19 -2.89
N PRO A 228 0.60 -6.20 -2.11
CA PRO A 228 0.97 -6.40 -0.71
C PRO A 228 -0.18 -6.90 0.16
N PHE A 229 -1.41 -6.42 -0.06
CA PHE A 229 -2.59 -6.92 0.65
C PHE A 229 -2.85 -8.40 0.34
N ILE A 230 -2.78 -8.76 -0.95
CA ILE A 230 -2.93 -10.15 -1.40
C ILE A 230 -1.88 -11.04 -0.73
N ALA A 231 -0.63 -10.61 -0.70
CA ALA A 231 0.45 -11.34 -0.07
C ALA A 231 0.23 -11.51 1.44
N LEU A 232 -0.16 -10.43 2.15
CA LEU A 232 -0.39 -10.47 3.59
C LEU A 232 -1.59 -11.33 4.00
N PHE A 233 -2.62 -11.46 3.14
CA PHE A 233 -3.74 -12.36 3.37
C PHE A 233 -3.47 -13.81 2.94
N SER A 234 -2.49 -14.06 2.08
CA SER A 234 -2.20 -15.40 1.53
C SER A 234 -1.95 -16.49 2.60
N PRO A 235 -1.36 -16.23 3.78
CA PRO A 235 -1.19 -17.23 4.82
C PRO A 235 -2.49 -17.77 5.43
N LEU A 236 -3.62 -17.08 5.20
CA LEU A 236 -4.96 -17.52 5.67
C LEU A 236 -5.62 -18.55 4.76
N LEU A 237 -5.02 -18.89 3.62
CA LEU A 237 -5.62 -19.77 2.61
C LEU A 237 -5.04 -21.17 2.71
N ASP A 238 -5.90 -22.16 2.35
CA ASP A 238 -5.46 -23.52 2.09
C ASP A 238 -5.02 -23.64 0.63
N TRP A 239 -3.73 -23.64 0.41
CA TRP A 239 -3.12 -23.75 -0.92
C TRP A 239 -2.98 -25.18 -1.42
N GLY A 240 -3.16 -26.19 -0.56
CA GLY A 240 -2.96 -27.59 -0.88
C GLY A 240 -3.71 -28.04 -2.14
N PRO A 241 -5.04 -27.82 -2.25
CA PRO A 241 -5.82 -28.24 -3.40
C PRO A 241 -5.40 -27.56 -4.72
N LEU A 242 -5.02 -26.27 -4.66
CA LEU A 242 -4.51 -25.56 -5.85
C LEU A 242 -3.16 -26.10 -6.29
N VAL A 243 -2.23 -26.26 -5.34
CA VAL A 243 -0.87 -26.75 -5.63
C VAL A 243 -0.93 -28.16 -6.21
N ALA A 244 -1.75 -29.08 -5.67
CA ALA A 244 -1.93 -30.40 -6.20
C ALA A 244 -2.41 -30.39 -7.67
N ARG A 245 -3.29 -29.45 -8.03
CA ARG A 245 -3.74 -29.28 -9.43
C ARG A 245 -2.62 -28.71 -10.32
N VAL A 246 -1.91 -27.70 -9.84
CA VAL A 246 -0.78 -27.11 -10.55
C VAL A 246 0.32 -28.16 -10.78
N ASP A 247 0.63 -28.98 -9.78
CA ASP A 247 1.61 -30.06 -9.91
C ASP A 247 1.18 -31.09 -10.95
N SER A 248 -0.13 -31.42 -11.02
CA SER A 248 -0.65 -32.31 -12.06
C SER A 248 -0.51 -31.72 -13.47
N TRP A 249 -0.66 -30.40 -13.62
CA TRP A 249 -0.42 -29.70 -14.89
C TRP A 249 1.07 -29.59 -15.20
N ARG A 250 1.90 -29.27 -14.19
CA ARG A 250 3.35 -29.15 -14.31
C ARG A 250 3.99 -30.46 -14.79
N ALA A 251 3.47 -31.59 -14.33
CA ALA A 251 3.92 -32.91 -14.81
C ALA A 251 3.75 -33.10 -16.33
N ARG A 252 2.85 -32.31 -16.96
CA ARG A 252 2.60 -32.32 -18.41
C ARG A 252 3.41 -31.26 -19.16
N LEU A 253 4.03 -30.31 -18.44
CA LEU A 253 4.83 -29.24 -19.04
C LEU A 253 6.30 -29.63 -19.13
N PRO A 254 7.01 -29.14 -20.15
CA PRO A 254 8.46 -29.31 -20.25
C PRO A 254 9.15 -28.73 -19.00
N ARG A 255 10.23 -29.37 -18.56
CA ARG A 255 10.98 -28.95 -17.35
C ARG A 255 11.50 -27.49 -17.40
N TRP A 256 11.69 -26.96 -18.59
CA TRP A 256 12.16 -25.58 -18.80
C TRP A 256 11.05 -24.53 -18.72
N ALA A 257 9.77 -24.91 -18.81
CA ALA A 257 8.65 -23.95 -18.86
C ALA A 257 8.58 -22.99 -17.68
N PRO A 258 8.80 -23.39 -16.41
CA PRO A 258 8.85 -22.44 -15.29
C PRO A 258 9.99 -21.42 -15.40
N ALA A 259 11.18 -21.87 -15.82
CA ALA A 259 12.33 -21.00 -16.02
C ALA A 259 12.08 -20.01 -17.17
N ALA A 260 11.48 -20.46 -18.27
CA ALA A 260 11.09 -19.60 -19.37
C ALA A 260 10.05 -18.55 -18.93
N GLY A 261 9.09 -18.93 -18.10
CA GLY A 261 8.12 -17.98 -17.52
C GLY A 261 8.80 -16.87 -16.71
N ILE A 262 9.77 -17.23 -15.86
CA ILE A 262 10.56 -16.26 -15.08
C ILE A 262 11.38 -15.35 -16.00
N VAL A 263 12.08 -15.93 -16.98
CA VAL A 263 12.89 -15.19 -17.96
C VAL A 263 12.00 -14.23 -18.77
N LEU A 264 10.81 -14.66 -19.16
CA LEU A 264 9.84 -13.79 -19.86
C LEU A 264 9.41 -12.62 -18.99
N ILE A 265 9.05 -12.85 -17.73
CA ILE A 265 8.63 -11.80 -16.78
C ILE A 265 9.77 -10.79 -16.58
N VAL A 266 10.99 -11.29 -16.33
CA VAL A 266 12.18 -10.45 -16.13
C VAL A 266 12.53 -9.72 -17.43
N GLY A 267 12.50 -10.41 -18.56
CA GLY A 267 12.76 -9.81 -19.88
C GLY A 267 11.76 -8.70 -20.21
N LEU A 268 10.47 -8.89 -19.94
CA LEU A 268 9.43 -7.87 -20.12
C LEU A 268 9.66 -6.68 -19.17
N ALA A 269 10.11 -6.93 -17.94
CA ALA A 269 10.43 -5.90 -16.99
C ALA A 269 11.61 -5.03 -17.45
N ILE A 270 12.71 -5.65 -17.88
CA ILE A 270 13.91 -4.97 -18.37
C ILE A 270 13.63 -4.23 -19.69
N ALA A 271 12.98 -4.90 -20.64
CA ALA A 271 12.67 -4.33 -21.95
C ALA A 271 11.72 -3.13 -21.87
N GLY A 272 10.88 -3.07 -20.85
CA GLY A 272 9.97 -1.95 -20.61
C GLY A 272 10.67 -0.66 -20.17
N ASP A 273 11.93 -0.72 -19.74
CA ASP A 273 12.73 0.46 -19.36
C ASP A 273 13.61 0.98 -20.50
N ALA A 274 13.62 0.30 -21.66
CA ALA A 274 14.38 0.74 -22.83
C ALA A 274 13.80 2.04 -23.43
N PRO A 275 14.63 2.98 -23.83
CA PRO A 275 14.19 4.18 -24.53
C PRO A 275 13.46 3.79 -25.83
N GLY A 276 12.24 4.27 -26.02
CA GLY A 276 11.58 4.17 -27.32
C GLY A 276 10.37 3.24 -27.47
N GLY A 277 9.67 2.86 -26.38
CA GLY A 277 8.31 2.35 -26.61
C GLY A 277 7.91 1.02 -26.01
N MET A 278 8.76 0.34 -25.25
CA MET A 278 8.37 -0.92 -24.59
C MET A 278 7.59 -0.74 -23.27
N ARG A 279 7.28 0.51 -22.89
CA ARG A 279 6.54 0.82 -21.66
C ARG A 279 5.17 0.16 -21.62
N ASP A 280 4.47 0.14 -22.74
CA ASP A 280 3.13 -0.47 -22.82
C ASP A 280 3.19 -1.99 -22.69
N VAL A 281 4.21 -2.63 -23.28
CA VAL A 281 4.44 -4.08 -23.16
C VAL A 281 4.72 -4.48 -21.71
N LYS A 282 5.58 -3.72 -21.02
CA LYS A 282 5.88 -3.88 -19.60
C LYS A 282 4.61 -3.79 -18.74
N MET A 283 3.76 -2.79 -19.02
CA MET A 283 2.53 -2.58 -18.28
C MET A 283 1.49 -3.67 -18.53
N VAL A 284 1.39 -4.18 -19.75
CA VAL A 284 0.54 -5.33 -20.06
C VAL A 284 1.07 -6.58 -19.36
N GLY A 285 2.37 -6.84 -19.41
CA GLY A 285 2.99 -7.98 -18.72
C GLY A 285 2.72 -7.96 -17.21
N ALA A 286 2.92 -6.81 -16.55
CA ALA A 286 2.66 -6.65 -15.12
C ALA A 286 1.17 -6.91 -14.79
N ARG A 287 0.23 -6.47 -15.63
CA ARG A 287 -1.21 -6.74 -15.46
C ARG A 287 -1.54 -8.22 -15.61
N VAL A 288 -0.99 -8.88 -16.61
CA VAL A 288 -1.20 -10.33 -16.81
C VAL A 288 -0.74 -11.10 -15.58
N VAL A 289 0.48 -10.82 -15.10
CA VAL A 289 1.01 -11.44 -13.88
C VAL A 289 0.13 -11.17 -12.67
N TYR A 290 -0.34 -9.94 -12.53
CA TYR A 290 -1.24 -9.53 -11.45
C TYR A 290 -2.59 -10.28 -11.52
N VAL A 291 -3.23 -10.33 -12.69
CA VAL A 291 -4.51 -11.05 -12.89
C VAL A 291 -4.35 -12.55 -12.59
N VAL A 292 -3.24 -13.16 -13.02
CA VAL A 292 -2.94 -14.57 -12.70
C VAL A 292 -2.77 -14.76 -11.18
N ALA A 293 -2.09 -13.84 -10.49
CA ALA A 293 -1.95 -13.91 -9.03
C ALA A 293 -3.31 -13.81 -8.31
N VAL A 294 -4.18 -12.87 -8.72
CA VAL A 294 -5.55 -12.75 -8.17
C VAL A 294 -6.36 -14.00 -8.47
N ALA A 295 -6.30 -14.52 -9.69
CA ALA A 295 -6.99 -15.74 -10.07
C ALA A 295 -6.53 -16.95 -9.24
N ALA A 296 -5.24 -17.07 -8.94
CA ALA A 296 -4.70 -18.11 -8.07
C ALA A 296 -5.26 -18.00 -6.63
N VAL A 297 -5.37 -16.77 -6.10
CA VAL A 297 -5.98 -16.55 -4.77
C VAL A 297 -7.46 -16.92 -4.77
N VAL A 298 -8.21 -16.49 -5.78
CA VAL A 298 -9.63 -16.85 -5.94
C VAL A 298 -9.78 -18.37 -6.02
N ALA A 299 -8.94 -19.03 -6.81
CA ALA A 299 -8.94 -20.48 -6.92
C ALA A 299 -8.65 -21.17 -5.56
N ALA A 300 -7.68 -20.64 -4.79
CA ALA A 300 -7.39 -21.15 -3.45
C ALA A 300 -8.56 -20.95 -2.48
N VAL A 301 -9.28 -19.82 -2.58
CA VAL A 301 -10.48 -19.55 -1.77
C VAL A 301 -11.62 -20.51 -2.12
N VAL A 302 -11.84 -20.77 -3.43
CA VAL A 302 -12.93 -21.62 -3.93
C VAL A 302 -12.65 -23.09 -3.66
N TRP A 303 -11.42 -23.54 -3.92
CA TRP A 303 -11.05 -24.96 -3.83
C TRP A 303 -10.54 -25.39 -2.47
N GLY A 304 -10.12 -24.45 -1.62
CA GLY A 304 -9.68 -24.72 -0.26
C GLY A 304 -10.83 -25.37 0.55
N LYS A 305 -10.57 -26.53 1.16
CA LYS A 305 -11.59 -27.25 1.94
C LYS A 305 -11.78 -26.61 3.31
N ASP A 306 -10.70 -26.42 4.01
CA ASP A 306 -10.67 -25.88 5.37
C ASP A 306 -9.77 -24.66 5.44
N LEU A 307 -10.36 -23.50 5.70
CA LEU A 307 -9.55 -22.30 5.96
C LEU A 307 -8.86 -22.47 7.32
N PRO A 308 -7.54 -22.28 7.39
CA PRO A 308 -6.79 -22.44 8.64
C PRO A 308 -7.40 -21.60 9.76
N ARG A 309 -7.56 -22.18 10.95
CA ARG A 309 -7.92 -21.41 12.13
C ARG A 309 -6.80 -20.44 12.45
N LEU A 310 -7.16 -19.25 12.93
CA LEU A 310 -6.16 -18.29 13.38
C LEU A 310 -5.47 -18.85 14.63
N PRO A 311 -4.14 -19.00 14.60
CA PRO A 311 -3.42 -19.48 15.76
C PRO A 311 -3.41 -18.40 16.85
N ARG A 312 -3.20 -18.80 18.11
CA ARG A 312 -2.86 -17.84 19.15
C ARG A 312 -1.53 -17.18 18.80
N ALA A 313 -1.57 -15.89 18.56
CA ALA A 313 -0.39 -15.14 18.20
C ALA A 313 0.53 -14.92 19.44
N PRO A 314 1.84 -15.05 19.28
CA PRO A 314 2.75 -14.52 20.29
C PRO A 314 2.55 -12.99 20.40
N GLN A 315 2.69 -12.44 21.61
CA GLN A 315 2.44 -11.00 21.87
C GLN A 315 3.22 -10.08 20.92
N LEU A 316 4.46 -10.44 20.58
CA LEU A 316 5.29 -9.70 19.62
C LEU A 316 4.69 -9.62 18.21
N ALA A 317 3.81 -10.54 17.80
CA ALA A 317 3.16 -10.48 16.50
C ALA A 317 2.20 -9.28 16.36
N TRP A 318 1.73 -8.72 17.48
CA TRP A 318 0.85 -7.56 17.49
C TRP A 318 1.59 -6.22 17.45
N LEU A 319 2.92 -6.20 17.68
CA LEU A 319 3.68 -4.96 17.72
C LEU A 319 3.54 -4.14 16.42
N VAL A 320 3.74 -4.77 15.26
CA VAL A 320 3.65 -4.06 13.98
C VAL A 320 2.23 -3.64 13.65
N PRO A 321 1.17 -4.50 13.80
CA PRO A 321 -0.20 -4.06 13.68
C PRO A 321 -0.55 -2.85 14.55
N LEU A 322 -0.15 -2.84 15.83
CA LEU A 322 -0.41 -1.72 16.73
C LEU A 322 0.33 -0.45 16.32
N LEU A 323 1.57 -0.56 15.85
CA LEU A 323 2.30 0.58 15.27
C LEU A 323 1.62 1.10 14.01
N GLY A 324 1.12 0.20 13.15
CA GLY A 324 0.32 0.57 11.97
C GLY A 324 -0.95 1.32 12.37
N LEU A 325 -1.69 0.81 13.35
CA LEU A 325 -2.91 1.46 13.85
C LEU A 325 -2.61 2.83 14.44
N ALA A 326 -1.57 2.95 15.27
CA ALA A 326 -1.15 4.23 15.85
C ALA A 326 -0.79 5.23 14.76
N HIS A 327 -0.01 4.78 13.74
CA HIS A 327 0.34 5.61 12.60
C HIS A 327 -0.88 6.12 11.82
N GLU A 328 -1.85 5.25 11.52
CA GLU A 328 -3.06 5.64 10.80
C GLU A 328 -3.95 6.57 11.63
N SER A 329 -3.94 6.44 12.95
CA SER A 329 -4.69 7.31 13.85
C SER A 329 -4.18 8.76 13.86
N LEU A 330 -2.92 9.01 13.47
CA LEU A 330 -2.34 10.36 13.40
C LEU A 330 -3.10 11.29 12.45
N ALA A 331 -3.76 10.74 11.43
CA ALA A 331 -4.60 11.52 10.53
C ALA A 331 -5.79 12.16 11.25
N TYR A 332 -6.37 11.44 12.21
CA TYR A 332 -7.59 11.84 12.92
C TYR A 332 -7.33 12.71 14.15
N VAL A 333 -6.07 12.94 14.44
CA VAL A 333 -5.64 13.95 15.42
C VAL A 333 -4.93 15.15 14.75
N GLY A 334 -5.01 15.23 13.41
CA GLY A 334 -4.46 16.35 12.63
C GLY A 334 -2.93 16.39 12.53
N LEU A 335 -2.24 15.35 13.01
CA LEU A 335 -0.78 15.31 12.96
C LEU A 335 -0.24 14.79 11.64
N ARG A 336 -1.06 14.07 10.86
CA ARG A 336 -0.65 13.50 9.58
C ARG A 336 -1.86 13.28 8.67
N THR A 337 -2.05 14.13 7.70
CA THR A 337 -3.16 14.04 6.74
C THR A 337 -2.75 13.44 5.39
N HIS A 338 -1.45 13.24 5.17
CA HIS A 338 -0.91 12.69 3.93
C HIS A 338 -0.05 11.45 4.21
N ARG A 339 -0.02 10.50 3.27
CA ARG A 339 0.73 9.24 3.34
C ARG A 339 0.28 8.24 4.42
N ASN A 340 -0.90 8.43 4.99
CA ASN A 340 -1.68 7.39 5.63
C ASN A 340 -2.46 6.62 4.55
N PHE A 341 -3.21 5.57 4.93
CA PHE A 341 -4.02 4.80 3.98
C PHE A 341 -5.23 5.56 3.43
N ALA A 342 -5.21 6.89 3.43
CA ALA A 342 -6.25 7.75 2.86
C ALA A 342 -6.12 7.97 1.33
N MET A 343 -5.45 7.10 0.62
CA MET A 343 -5.27 7.21 -0.82
C MET A 343 -6.61 7.19 -1.56
N ALA A 344 -6.79 8.12 -2.49
CA ALA A 344 -8.02 8.29 -3.27
C ALA A 344 -9.29 8.51 -2.40
N ALA A 345 -9.12 9.05 -1.19
CA ALA A 345 -10.21 9.21 -0.22
C ALA A 345 -10.93 10.56 -0.30
N ASN A 346 -10.42 11.54 -1.01
CA ASN A 346 -10.91 12.93 -0.93
C ASN A 346 -10.93 13.50 0.50
N PHE A 347 -10.08 12.99 1.38
CA PHE A 347 -10.14 13.18 2.82
C PHE A 347 -9.49 14.50 3.24
N MET A 348 -10.23 15.32 4.03
CA MET A 348 -9.73 16.53 4.66
C MET A 348 -10.12 16.54 6.13
N VAL A 349 -9.12 16.51 7.00
CA VAL A 349 -9.31 16.64 8.44
C VAL A 349 -8.17 17.44 9.04
N ASN A 350 -8.47 18.61 9.57
CA ASN A 350 -7.55 19.45 10.32
C ASN A 350 -8.29 20.17 11.46
N THR A 351 -7.65 21.08 12.18
CA THR A 351 -8.25 21.81 13.29
C THR A 351 -9.39 22.74 12.88
N GLU A 352 -9.44 23.17 11.63
CA GLU A 352 -10.41 24.15 11.13
C GLU A 352 -11.52 23.49 10.31
N ILE A 353 -11.17 22.45 9.54
CA ILE A 353 -12.07 21.84 8.58
C ILE A 353 -12.02 20.32 8.73
N SER A 354 -13.18 19.70 8.83
CA SER A 354 -13.35 18.27 8.67
C SER A 354 -14.52 17.98 7.72
N ASP A 355 -14.24 17.31 6.62
CA ASP A 355 -15.24 16.79 5.70
C ASP A 355 -15.67 15.34 6.06
N HIS A 356 -15.09 14.78 7.11
CA HIS A 356 -15.33 13.40 7.53
C HIS A 356 -16.66 13.27 8.29
N VAL A 357 -17.48 12.29 7.90
CA VAL A 357 -18.84 12.11 8.44
C VAL A 357 -18.83 11.75 9.94
N VAL A 358 -17.82 10.99 10.37
CA VAL A 358 -17.69 10.53 11.78
C VAL A 358 -16.83 11.47 12.60
N VAL A 359 -15.66 11.86 12.08
CA VAL A 359 -14.70 12.75 12.78
C VAL A 359 -14.95 14.18 12.33
N ARG A 360 -15.85 14.87 13.03
CA ARG A 360 -16.30 16.21 12.64
C ARG A 360 -15.34 17.34 13.05
N SER A 361 -14.44 17.06 13.95
CA SER A 361 -13.44 18.03 14.42
C SER A 361 -12.20 17.29 14.91
N VAL A 362 -11.06 17.94 14.82
CA VAL A 362 -9.78 17.46 15.34
C VAL A 362 -9.42 18.32 16.54
N PRO A 363 -8.96 17.74 17.65
CA PRO A 363 -8.53 18.50 18.80
C PRO A 363 -7.37 19.42 18.43
N ASP A 364 -7.43 20.68 18.88
CA ASP A 364 -6.33 21.60 18.71
C ASP A 364 -5.23 21.28 19.74
N LEU A 365 -4.16 20.69 19.25
CA LEU A 365 -2.98 20.35 20.06
C LEU A 365 -1.89 21.43 19.98
N GLY A 366 -2.15 22.56 19.30
CA GLY A 366 -1.16 23.59 18.99
C GLY A 366 -0.15 23.17 17.92
N ILE A 367 0.43 21.96 18.06
CA ILE A 367 1.40 21.40 17.10
C ILE A 367 0.79 20.95 15.77
N ASN A 368 -0.52 20.79 15.71
CA ASN A 368 -1.27 20.37 14.52
C ASN A 368 -1.94 21.53 13.78
N ARG A 369 -1.74 22.77 14.23
CA ARG A 369 -2.13 23.97 13.49
C ARG A 369 -1.28 24.12 12.24
N LEU A 370 -1.91 24.59 11.18
CA LEU A 370 -1.24 24.78 9.89
C LEU A 370 -0.92 26.27 9.67
N ALA A 371 0.22 26.53 9.04
CA ALA A 371 0.49 27.81 8.43
C ALA A 371 -0.15 27.80 7.03
N VAL A 372 -1.13 28.68 6.82
CA VAL A 372 -1.84 28.80 5.54
C VAL A 372 -1.01 29.67 4.62
N LEU A 373 -0.55 29.09 3.52
CA LEU A 373 0.24 29.81 2.53
C LEU A 373 -0.68 30.62 1.63
N GLU A 374 -0.51 31.92 1.58
CA GLU A 374 -1.24 32.83 0.71
C GLU A 374 -0.55 33.00 -0.63
N THR A 375 0.73 33.35 -0.58
CA THR A 375 1.56 33.52 -1.78
C THR A 375 2.99 33.03 -1.54
N SER A 376 3.65 32.58 -2.61
CA SER A 376 5.07 32.27 -2.58
C SER A 376 5.70 32.59 -3.94
N SER A 377 6.98 32.98 -3.96
CA SER A 377 7.78 33.10 -5.17
C SER A 377 8.13 31.73 -5.79
N ASP A 378 8.00 30.64 -5.03
CA ASP A 378 8.17 29.27 -5.49
C ASP A 378 6.82 28.67 -5.91
N GLU A 379 6.66 28.36 -7.20
CA GLU A 379 5.43 27.81 -7.76
C GLU A 379 5.10 26.42 -7.19
N GLU A 380 6.10 25.60 -6.92
CA GLU A 380 5.91 24.29 -6.32
C GLU A 380 5.42 24.41 -4.87
N LEU A 381 5.96 25.37 -4.12
CA LEU A 381 5.50 25.66 -2.77
C LEU A 381 4.07 26.22 -2.79
N ASN A 382 3.73 27.11 -3.74
CA ASN A 382 2.36 27.59 -3.95
C ASN A 382 1.40 26.42 -4.22
N ARG A 383 1.81 25.49 -5.07
CA ARG A 383 1.00 24.32 -5.41
C ARG A 383 0.80 23.39 -4.21
N ARG A 384 1.83 23.22 -3.38
CA ARG A 384 1.80 22.36 -2.19
C ARG A 384 1.10 23.05 -1.02
N GLY A 385 1.29 24.35 -0.88
CA GLY A 385 0.93 25.12 0.32
C GLY A 385 -0.46 25.71 0.32
N ARG A 386 -1.22 25.67 -0.78
CA ARG A 386 -2.60 26.19 -0.86
C ARG A 386 -3.56 25.64 0.20
N GLY A 387 -3.11 24.68 0.96
CA GLY A 387 -3.87 24.03 2.01
C GLY A 387 -3.30 24.15 3.39
N GLY A 388 -2.23 24.88 3.53
CA GLY A 388 -1.50 24.99 4.79
C GLY A 388 -0.37 23.97 4.92
N LEU A 389 0.71 24.38 5.54
CA LEU A 389 1.89 23.59 5.86
C LEU A 389 2.09 23.57 7.38
N PRO A 390 2.60 22.48 7.95
CA PRO A 390 3.08 22.56 9.32
C PRO A 390 4.11 23.70 9.45
N PRO A 391 4.01 24.56 10.48
CA PRO A 391 4.87 25.74 10.60
C PRO A 391 6.35 25.42 10.55
N TRP A 392 6.74 24.30 11.14
CA TRP A 392 8.14 23.85 11.15
C TRP A 392 8.63 23.34 9.76
N VAL A 393 7.72 22.86 8.89
CA VAL A 393 8.06 22.53 7.48
C VAL A 393 8.25 23.81 6.70
N LEU A 394 7.35 24.78 6.87
CA LEU A 394 7.46 26.08 6.20
C LEU A 394 8.71 26.80 6.65
N ALA A 395 9.02 26.81 7.95
CA ALA A 395 10.25 27.40 8.49
C ALA A 395 11.51 26.76 7.90
N ASP A 396 11.54 25.44 7.74
CA ASP A 396 12.65 24.73 7.13
C ASP A 396 12.81 25.05 5.64
N GLU A 397 11.71 25.15 4.88
CA GLU A 397 11.74 25.58 3.48
C GLU A 397 12.27 27.02 3.34
N ILE A 398 11.81 27.95 4.19
CA ILE A 398 12.30 29.33 4.23
C ILE A 398 13.81 29.34 4.55
N ALA A 399 14.24 28.60 5.55
CA ALA A 399 15.65 28.55 5.96
C ALA A 399 16.60 27.99 4.88
N ARG A 400 16.10 27.13 4.00
CA ARG A 400 16.89 26.52 2.91
C ARG A 400 16.96 27.37 1.66
N HIS A 401 15.96 28.20 1.45
CA HIS A 401 15.82 29.00 0.23
C HIS A 401 15.94 30.51 0.55
N PRO A 402 17.19 31.07 0.61
CA PRO A 402 17.41 32.44 1.04
C PRO A 402 16.76 33.53 0.18
N LYS A 403 16.26 33.17 -1.00
CA LYS A 403 15.53 34.08 -1.90
C LYS A 403 14.03 33.80 -1.94
N LEU A 404 13.53 32.96 -1.04
CA LEU A 404 12.12 32.61 -0.99
C LEU A 404 11.33 33.77 -0.39
N ALA A 405 10.47 34.40 -1.19
CA ALA A 405 9.47 35.33 -0.68
C ALA A 405 8.15 34.56 -0.45
N VAL A 406 7.57 34.70 0.74
CA VAL A 406 6.35 33.98 1.11
C VAL A 406 5.48 34.80 2.07
N THR A 407 4.18 34.81 1.82
CA THR A 407 3.17 35.32 2.76
C THR A 407 2.34 34.17 3.27
N TYR A 408 2.21 34.04 4.59
CA TYR A 408 1.42 32.99 5.22
C TYR A 408 0.75 33.49 6.49
N THR A 409 -0.39 32.89 6.83
CA THR A 409 -1.10 33.12 8.08
C THR A 409 -0.93 31.91 9.01
N TYR A 410 -0.48 32.14 10.25
CA TYR A 410 -0.37 31.15 11.28
C TYR A 410 -1.01 31.63 12.58
N ALA A 411 -1.93 30.85 13.12
CA ALA A 411 -2.70 31.21 14.34
C ALA A 411 -3.35 32.61 14.27
N GLY A 412 -3.82 33.00 13.08
CA GLY A 412 -4.45 34.30 12.84
C GLY A 412 -3.46 35.45 12.65
N VAL A 413 -2.15 35.20 12.67
CA VAL A 413 -1.11 36.19 12.43
C VAL A 413 -0.55 36.05 11.03
N GLU A 414 -0.69 37.09 10.21
CA GLU A 414 -0.06 37.16 8.89
C GLU A 414 1.43 37.45 9.04
N THR A 415 2.23 36.69 8.34
CA THR A 415 3.70 36.84 8.30
C THR A 415 4.14 36.96 6.86
N VAL A 416 4.89 38.01 6.56
CA VAL A 416 5.48 38.28 5.25
C VAL A 416 7.00 38.09 5.36
N VAL A 417 7.53 37.16 4.56
CA VAL A 417 8.96 36.90 4.38
C VAL A 417 9.32 37.39 2.99
N THR A 418 10.31 38.24 2.88
CA THR A 418 10.84 38.77 1.63
C THR A 418 12.26 38.26 1.37
N GLU A 419 12.80 38.51 0.20
CA GLU A 419 14.21 38.18 -0.12
C GLU A 419 15.22 38.89 0.81
N ASP A 420 14.82 40.05 1.39
CA ASP A 420 15.65 40.83 2.31
C ASP A 420 15.54 40.36 3.77
N THR A 421 14.60 39.45 4.05
CA THR A 421 14.40 38.90 5.40
C THR A 421 15.60 38.02 5.77
N ASP A 422 16.10 38.11 7.01
CA ASP A 422 17.12 37.18 7.48
C ASP A 422 16.53 35.77 7.65
N HIS A 423 16.68 34.91 6.62
CA HIS A 423 16.17 33.56 6.60
C HIS A 423 16.81 32.65 7.66
N ARG A 424 17.94 33.07 8.28
CA ARG A 424 18.62 32.30 9.35
C ARG A 424 17.81 32.29 10.66
N GLN A 425 16.89 33.23 10.83
CA GLN A 425 15.99 33.24 11.99
C GLN A 425 14.99 32.06 11.98
N PHE A 426 14.77 31.45 10.80
CA PHE A 426 13.93 30.29 10.68
C PHE A 426 14.75 29.03 11.00
N ALA A 427 14.23 28.22 11.92
CA ALA A 427 14.93 27.03 12.38
C ALA A 427 14.98 25.95 11.28
N ARG A 428 16.17 25.50 10.95
CA ARG A 428 16.33 24.24 10.20
C ARG A 428 15.92 23.08 11.09
N ASN A 429 15.04 22.24 10.59
CA ASN A 429 14.65 21.03 11.27
C ASN A 429 15.08 19.80 10.46
N PRO A 430 16.18 19.10 10.83
CA PRO A 430 16.65 17.93 10.10
C PRO A 430 15.60 16.79 10.07
N ILE A 431 14.67 16.78 11.02
CA ILE A 431 13.56 15.84 11.03
C ILE A 431 12.53 16.22 9.96
N ALA A 432 12.38 17.52 9.64
CA ALA A 432 11.48 17.96 8.57
C ALA A 432 11.86 17.40 7.19
N GLU A 433 13.16 17.21 6.93
CA GLU A 433 13.62 16.54 5.72
C GLU A 433 13.16 15.08 5.64
N HIS A 434 13.12 14.39 6.76
CA HIS A 434 12.86 12.96 6.85
C HIS A 434 11.41 12.65 7.19
N LEU A 435 10.75 13.49 7.97
CA LEU A 435 9.32 13.40 8.24
C LEU A 435 8.58 14.29 7.25
N VAL A 436 8.41 13.79 6.03
CA VAL A 436 7.62 14.50 5.03
C VAL A 436 6.15 14.45 5.42
N PHE A 437 5.76 15.38 6.27
CA PHE A 437 4.36 15.70 6.48
C PHE A 437 3.92 16.53 5.28
N MET A 438 3.40 15.89 4.25
CA MET A 438 2.75 16.62 3.17
C MET A 438 1.35 16.96 3.62
N VAL A 439 1.06 18.22 3.65
CA VAL A 439 -0.24 18.76 4.02
C VAL A 439 -1.18 18.73 2.84
N GLN A 440 -2.43 18.46 3.12
CA GLN A 440 -3.49 18.55 2.12
C GLN A 440 -3.79 20.00 1.78
N SER A 441 -4.15 20.25 0.51
CA SER A 441 -4.70 21.51 0.07
C SER A 441 -6.01 21.82 0.80
N LEU A 442 -6.12 22.98 1.44
CA LEU A 442 -7.35 23.50 2.07
C LEU A 442 -8.26 24.22 1.05
N GLY A 443 -7.81 24.40 -0.19
CA GLY A 443 -8.58 25.08 -1.22
C GLY A 443 -9.73 24.22 -1.77
N PRO A 444 -10.70 24.85 -2.48
CA PRO A 444 -11.74 24.11 -3.18
C PRO A 444 -11.08 23.09 -4.12
N ARG A 445 -11.38 21.82 -3.91
CA ARG A 445 -10.82 20.75 -4.73
C ARG A 445 -11.43 20.81 -6.12
N PRO A 446 -10.61 20.64 -7.18
CA PRO A 446 -11.18 20.40 -8.49
C PRO A 446 -12.05 19.12 -8.41
N PRO A 447 -13.17 19.08 -9.13
CA PRO A 447 -13.98 17.88 -9.20
C PRO A 447 -13.11 16.72 -9.70
N GLY A 448 -13.26 15.57 -9.06
CA GLY A 448 -12.48 14.38 -9.37
C GLY A 448 -11.30 14.11 -8.43
N CYS A 449 -10.56 13.05 -8.73
CA CYS A 449 -9.50 12.50 -7.89
C CYS A 449 -8.19 13.29 -8.00
N GLY A 450 -8.14 14.52 -7.48
CA GLY A 450 -6.99 15.44 -7.56
C GLY A 450 -5.67 14.89 -6.98
N HIS A 451 -5.72 13.84 -6.17
CA HIS A 451 -4.54 13.18 -5.59
C HIS A 451 -4.03 11.97 -6.38
N THR A 452 -4.82 11.48 -7.34
CA THR A 452 -4.43 10.40 -8.25
C THR A 452 -4.07 10.90 -9.63
N ALA A 453 -4.25 12.20 -9.91
CA ALA A 453 -3.59 12.74 -11.08
C ALA A 453 -2.11 12.43 -10.92
N PRO A 454 -1.54 11.54 -11.73
CA PRO A 454 -0.11 11.43 -11.73
C PRO A 454 0.38 12.85 -12.00
N SER A 455 1.32 13.31 -11.22
CA SER A 455 2.31 14.26 -11.68
C SER A 455 3.10 13.59 -12.82
N ALA A 456 2.39 12.93 -13.69
CA ALA A 456 2.81 12.40 -14.96
C ALA A 456 2.79 13.55 -15.94
N ARG A 457 3.58 14.51 -15.68
CA ARG A 457 4.21 15.40 -16.63
C ARG A 457 5.42 16.02 -15.94
N GLY A 458 6.28 15.19 -15.37
CA GLY A 458 7.69 15.45 -15.36
C GLY A 458 8.15 15.16 -16.79
N ARG A 459 8.29 16.18 -17.57
CA ARG A 459 9.14 16.20 -18.74
C ARG A 459 10.58 16.03 -18.29
#